data_2d74873e3881398fbeabf17ff4692759
#
_entry.id   2d74873e3881398fbeabf17ff4692759
#
_cell.length_a   1.000
_cell.length_b   1.000
_cell.length_c   1.000
_cell.angle_alpha   90.00
_cell.angle_beta   90.00
_cell.angle_gamma   90.00
#
_symmetry.space_group_name_H-M   'P 1'
#
loop_
_entity.id
_entity.type
_entity.pdbx_description
1 polymer ?
#
loop_
_entity_poly.entity_id
_entity_poly.type
_entity_poly.pdbx_seq_one_letter_code
_entity_poly.pdbx_strand_id
1 'polypeptide(L)'
;QSAQMCRKRGRVVLVGVVGLDISRADFYEKEITFQVSCSYGAGRYDDNYEQNGQDYPIGYVRWTQKRNFEAVLNAIANKQIDVKSLITERVPLSEYMTVYGDMKNSKSIASILVYDNKSKVEKSISITNKSFEGKKGVLGIIGSGNFTSSTMLPNLKKLNADMAYLASSGGLSSTTLAKKYSIANSTTDYTKILKDSDVDLVLITTRHNSHASMVLETMQAGKSVFVEKPLAIKVEELEE
;
A
#
# COMPACT_ATOMS: atom_id res chain seq x y z
N GLN A 1 18.97 -3.42 35.34
CA GLN A 1 19.35 -4.85 35.25
C GLN A 1 20.44 -5.08 34.19
N SER A 2 20.24 -4.70 32.89
CA SER A 2 21.23 -4.96 31.81
C SER A 2 22.61 -4.38 32.11
N ALA A 3 22.68 -3.16 32.64
CA ALA A 3 23.93 -2.53 33.04
C ALA A 3 24.64 -3.29 34.18
N GLN A 4 23.85 -3.77 35.14
CA GLN A 4 24.40 -4.55 36.28
C GLN A 4 24.99 -5.89 35.83
N MET A 5 24.41 -6.51 34.78
CA MET A 5 24.89 -7.77 34.20
C MET A 5 26.14 -7.59 33.33
N CYS A 6 26.40 -6.38 32.81
CA CYS A 6 27.54 -6.10 31.97
C CYS A 6 28.86 -6.14 32.75
N ARG A 7 29.92 -6.65 32.09
CA ARG A 7 31.30 -6.47 32.54
C ARG A 7 31.73 -4.99 32.46
N LYS A 8 32.83 -4.63 33.12
CA LYS A 8 33.45 -3.33 32.92
C LYS A 8 33.72 -3.05 31.44
N ARG A 9 33.45 -1.82 31.00
CA ARG A 9 33.58 -1.36 29.60
C ARG A 9 32.75 -2.19 28.61
N GLY A 10 31.65 -2.81 29.09
CA GLY A 10 30.70 -3.51 28.25
C GLY A 10 29.84 -2.54 27.46
N ARG A 11 28.97 -3.09 26.61
CA ARG A 11 28.02 -2.31 25.81
C ARG A 11 26.61 -2.84 26.04
N VAL A 12 25.70 -1.93 26.29
CA VAL A 12 24.24 -2.18 26.28
C VAL A 12 23.66 -1.57 25.00
N VAL A 13 23.04 -2.39 24.18
CA VAL A 13 22.34 -1.93 22.96
C VAL A 13 20.85 -2.10 23.16
N LEU A 14 20.13 -0.99 23.10
CA LEU A 14 18.67 -0.99 23.19
C LEU A 14 18.06 -1.25 21.83
N VAL A 15 17.31 -2.35 21.73
CA VAL A 15 16.56 -2.73 20.53
C VAL A 15 15.08 -2.66 20.85
N GLY A 16 14.31 -1.96 20.01
CA GLY A 16 12.87 -1.80 20.19
C GLY A 16 12.46 -0.48 20.84
N VAL A 17 11.15 -0.35 21.03
CA VAL A 17 10.51 0.90 21.51
C VAL A 17 10.20 0.74 23.01
N VAL A 18 11.04 1.30 23.85
CA VAL A 18 10.84 1.33 25.31
C VAL A 18 11.20 2.72 25.85
N GLY A 19 10.61 3.09 26.98
CA GLY A 19 10.98 4.31 27.70
C GLY A 19 12.41 4.23 28.23
N LEU A 20 13.08 5.37 28.30
CA LEU A 20 14.42 5.50 28.84
C LEU A 20 14.36 6.07 30.27
N ASP A 21 14.38 5.18 31.27
CA ASP A 21 14.62 5.54 32.66
C ASP A 21 15.95 4.90 33.08
N ILE A 22 17.03 5.68 32.95
CA ILE A 22 18.41 5.23 33.12
C ILE A 22 19.06 5.93 34.29
N SER A 23 19.53 5.15 35.27
CA SER A 23 20.36 5.67 36.35
C SER A 23 21.82 5.81 35.90
N ARG A 24 22.36 7.02 36.02
CA ARG A 24 23.78 7.25 35.73
C ARG A 24 24.71 6.31 36.54
N ALA A 25 24.39 6.04 37.80
CA ALA A 25 25.21 5.19 38.66
C ALA A 25 25.45 3.80 38.11
N ASP A 26 24.44 3.18 37.51
CA ASP A 26 24.53 1.82 36.92
C ASP A 26 25.54 1.72 35.79
N PHE A 27 25.81 2.81 35.08
CA PHE A 27 26.74 2.88 33.96
C PHE A 27 28.12 3.44 34.32
N TYR A 28 28.15 4.36 35.24
CA TYR A 28 29.33 5.13 35.58
C TYR A 28 30.47 4.26 36.16
N GLU A 29 30.19 3.43 37.14
CA GLU A 29 31.20 2.62 37.83
C GLU A 29 31.93 1.63 36.91
N LYS A 30 31.20 1.14 35.91
CA LYS A 30 31.73 0.15 34.95
C LYS A 30 32.12 0.72 33.59
N GLU A 31 32.02 2.04 33.41
CA GLU A 31 32.26 2.73 32.12
C GLU A 31 31.50 2.07 30.95
N ILE A 32 30.20 1.82 31.14
CA ILE A 32 29.39 1.10 30.14
C ILE A 32 28.98 2.05 29.01
N THR A 33 29.17 1.60 27.77
CA THR A 33 28.61 2.26 26.59
C THR A 33 27.12 1.91 26.46
N PHE A 34 26.26 2.93 26.30
CA PHE A 34 24.86 2.75 25.97
C PHE A 34 24.58 3.26 24.56
N GLN A 35 23.89 2.46 23.76
CA GLN A 35 23.56 2.82 22.40
C GLN A 35 22.13 2.39 22.07
N VAL A 36 21.35 3.28 21.42
CA VAL A 36 20.05 2.91 20.84
C VAL A 36 20.30 2.39 19.42
N SER A 37 19.76 1.21 19.12
CA SER A 37 19.82 0.64 17.76
C SER A 37 18.83 1.35 16.86
N CYS A 38 19.26 1.67 15.64
CA CYS A 38 18.38 2.24 14.63
C CYS A 38 17.92 1.11 13.67
N SER A 39 16.67 0.68 13.80
CA SER A 39 15.99 -0.23 12.89
C SER A 39 16.90 -1.34 12.32
N TYR A 40 17.12 -1.37 11.00
CA TYR A 40 17.92 -2.39 10.29
C TYR A 40 19.43 -2.11 10.29
N GLY A 41 19.88 -1.06 10.95
CA GLY A 41 21.26 -0.59 10.95
C GLY A 41 21.43 0.75 10.23
N ALA A 42 22.67 1.17 10.03
CA ALA A 42 23.02 2.42 9.35
C ALA A 42 22.44 2.46 7.93
N GLY A 43 21.98 3.63 7.51
CA GLY A 43 21.31 3.87 6.23
C GLY A 43 19.82 4.19 6.37
N ARG A 44 19.20 3.80 7.46
CA ARG A 44 17.79 4.13 7.73
C ARG A 44 17.64 5.63 8.01
N TYR A 45 16.66 6.28 7.37
CA TYR A 45 16.40 7.72 7.41
C TYR A 45 17.48 8.60 6.75
N ASP A 46 18.31 8.02 5.89
CA ASP A 46 19.27 8.73 5.05
C ASP A 46 18.82 8.63 3.57
N ASP A 47 18.35 9.74 3.03
CA ASP A 47 17.82 9.79 1.66
C ASP A 47 18.87 9.43 0.60
N ASN A 48 20.15 9.77 0.84
CA ASN A 48 21.21 9.38 -0.06
C ASN A 48 21.38 7.86 -0.13
N TYR A 49 21.24 7.20 1.02
CA TYR A 49 21.30 5.75 1.09
C TYR A 49 19.99 5.09 0.56
N GLU A 50 18.83 5.52 1.07
CA GLU A 50 17.54 4.86 0.78
C GLU A 50 17.02 5.16 -0.63
N GLN A 51 17.18 6.40 -1.13
CA GLN A 51 16.60 6.86 -2.39
C GLN A 51 17.62 6.89 -3.54
N ASN A 52 18.87 7.30 -3.25
CA ASN A 52 19.90 7.49 -4.26
C ASN A 52 20.87 6.30 -4.37
N GLY A 53 20.74 5.28 -3.53
CA GLY A 53 21.53 4.05 -3.59
C GLY A 53 23.01 4.24 -3.20
N GLN A 54 23.35 5.30 -2.48
CA GLN A 54 24.72 5.58 -2.03
C GLN A 54 25.00 4.83 -0.72
N ASP A 55 25.85 3.81 -0.79
CA ASP A 55 26.25 3.06 0.42
C ASP A 55 27.41 3.78 1.15
N TYR A 56 27.50 3.56 2.45
CA TYR A 56 28.59 4.10 3.28
C TYR A 56 29.91 3.40 3.00
N PRO A 57 31.06 4.11 3.10
CA PRO A 57 32.38 3.49 2.98
C PRO A 57 32.55 2.40 4.06
N ILE A 58 32.94 1.20 3.64
CA ILE A 58 33.02 0.02 4.50
C ILE A 58 33.99 0.18 5.67
N GLY A 59 35.03 0.99 5.49
CA GLY A 59 36.01 1.27 6.55
C GLY A 59 35.46 2.12 7.71
N TYR A 60 34.37 2.86 7.48
CA TYR A 60 33.74 3.71 8.49
C TYR A 60 32.44 3.12 9.04
N VAL A 61 31.65 2.48 8.17
CA VAL A 61 30.39 1.85 8.56
C VAL A 61 30.37 0.43 8.02
N ARG A 62 30.80 -0.52 8.85
CA ARG A 62 30.90 -1.93 8.46
C ARG A 62 29.53 -2.56 8.20
N TRP A 63 28.53 -2.26 9.03
CA TRP A 63 27.22 -2.86 9.01
C TRP A 63 26.15 -1.84 8.65
N THR A 64 25.85 -1.74 7.36
CA THR A 64 24.73 -0.97 6.84
C THR A 64 23.51 -1.89 6.71
N GLN A 65 22.32 -1.31 6.53
CA GLN A 65 21.08 -2.03 6.28
C GLN A 65 21.26 -3.11 5.20
N LYS A 66 21.78 -2.75 4.03
CA LYS A 66 22.02 -3.65 2.92
C LYS A 66 22.96 -4.81 3.30
N ARG A 67 24.09 -4.50 3.91
CA ARG A 67 25.08 -5.50 4.30
C ARG A 67 24.58 -6.46 5.37
N ASN A 68 23.72 -5.99 6.27
CA ASN A 68 23.05 -6.87 7.24
C ASN A 68 22.15 -7.89 6.53
N PHE A 69 21.33 -7.45 5.56
CA PHE A 69 20.51 -8.38 4.78
C PHE A 69 21.36 -9.36 3.97
N GLU A 70 22.38 -8.87 3.28
CA GLU A 70 23.31 -9.72 2.50
C GLU A 70 23.98 -10.77 3.38
N ALA A 71 24.45 -10.39 4.57
CA ALA A 71 25.08 -11.32 5.49
C ALA A 71 24.16 -12.47 5.91
N VAL A 72 22.91 -12.15 6.27
CA VAL A 72 21.91 -13.16 6.66
C VAL A 72 21.53 -14.06 5.48
N LEU A 73 21.26 -13.47 4.31
CA LEU A 73 20.92 -14.23 3.11
C LEU A 73 22.05 -15.15 2.67
N ASN A 74 23.30 -14.69 2.73
CA ASN A 74 24.47 -15.53 2.44
C ASN A 74 24.62 -16.67 3.44
N ALA A 75 24.39 -16.41 4.73
CA ALA A 75 24.45 -17.44 5.75
C ALA A 75 23.37 -18.53 5.54
N ILE A 76 22.17 -18.14 5.10
CA ILE A 76 21.10 -19.09 4.75
C ILE A 76 21.49 -19.87 3.47
N ALA A 77 21.96 -19.19 2.42
CA ALA A 77 22.37 -19.80 1.16
C ALA A 77 23.48 -20.84 1.36
N ASN A 78 24.46 -20.52 2.21
CA ASN A 78 25.58 -21.39 2.56
C ASN A 78 25.23 -22.44 3.63
N LYS A 79 23.97 -22.54 4.03
CA LYS A 79 23.48 -23.48 5.05
C LYS A 79 24.14 -23.32 6.44
N GLN A 80 24.65 -22.13 6.74
CA GLN A 80 25.18 -21.79 8.07
C GLN A 80 24.07 -21.50 9.07
N ILE A 81 22.89 -21.08 8.58
CA ILE A 81 21.69 -20.86 9.36
C ILE A 81 20.57 -21.70 8.74
N ASP A 82 19.93 -22.54 9.53
CA ASP A 82 18.71 -23.25 9.15
C ASP A 82 17.49 -22.51 9.68
N VAL A 83 16.76 -21.84 8.77
CA VAL A 83 15.50 -21.15 9.10
C VAL A 83 14.27 -22.02 8.86
N LYS A 84 14.42 -23.18 8.22
CA LYS A 84 13.28 -24.05 7.88
C LYS A 84 12.62 -24.63 9.12
N SER A 85 13.42 -24.96 10.13
CA SER A 85 12.93 -25.45 11.42
C SER A 85 12.09 -24.43 12.20
N LEU A 86 12.22 -23.13 11.88
CA LEU A 86 11.44 -22.04 12.48
C LEU A 86 10.08 -21.86 11.81
N ILE A 87 9.89 -22.38 10.60
CA ILE A 87 8.62 -22.27 9.85
C ILE A 87 7.66 -23.31 10.40
N THR A 88 6.76 -22.86 11.26
CA THR A 88 5.81 -23.74 11.96
C THR A 88 4.54 -23.98 11.16
N GLU A 89 4.19 -23.07 10.25
CA GLU A 89 2.99 -23.20 9.42
C GLU A 89 3.13 -22.54 8.06
N ARG A 90 2.33 -23.02 7.10
CA ARG A 90 2.16 -22.44 5.78
C ARG A 90 0.68 -22.33 5.51
N VAL A 91 0.20 -21.09 5.29
CA VAL A 91 -1.21 -20.77 5.20
C VAL A 91 -1.50 -20.14 3.84
N PRO A 92 -2.54 -20.55 3.10
CA PRO A 92 -2.94 -19.88 1.89
C PRO A 92 -3.23 -18.40 2.14
N LEU A 93 -2.90 -17.51 1.20
CA LEU A 93 -3.15 -16.07 1.35
C LEU A 93 -4.63 -15.77 1.63
N SER A 94 -5.55 -16.55 1.06
CA SER A 94 -7.00 -16.41 1.32
C SER A 94 -7.39 -16.59 2.78
N GLU A 95 -6.56 -17.29 3.54
CA GLU A 95 -6.79 -17.60 4.96
C GLU A 95 -5.89 -16.77 5.90
N TYR A 96 -5.32 -15.66 5.42
CA TYR A 96 -4.39 -14.84 6.19
C TYR A 96 -4.91 -14.41 7.56
N MET A 97 -6.23 -14.31 7.73
CA MET A 97 -6.83 -13.95 9.01
C MET A 97 -6.65 -15.01 10.09
N THR A 98 -6.39 -16.27 9.74
CA THR A 98 -6.07 -17.31 10.73
C THR A 98 -4.74 -17.02 11.42
N VAL A 99 -3.82 -16.35 10.71
CA VAL A 99 -2.52 -15.92 11.26
C VAL A 99 -2.65 -14.60 12.01
N TYR A 100 -3.29 -13.59 11.39
CA TYR A 100 -3.33 -12.23 11.95
C TYR A 100 -4.47 -12.00 12.94
N GLY A 101 -5.55 -12.79 12.89
CA GLY A 101 -6.72 -12.62 13.75
C GLY A 101 -6.48 -12.96 15.21
N ASP A 102 -5.56 -13.88 15.50
CA ASP A 102 -5.26 -14.32 16.88
C ASP A 102 -3.75 -14.49 17.14
N MET A 103 -2.98 -13.49 16.79
CA MET A 103 -1.51 -13.51 17.00
C MET A 103 -1.10 -13.68 18.47
N LYS A 104 -1.96 -13.25 19.41
CA LYS A 104 -1.63 -13.32 20.84
C LYS A 104 -1.62 -14.74 21.40
N ASN A 105 -2.47 -15.62 20.87
CA ASN A 105 -2.61 -17.01 21.31
C ASN A 105 -1.90 -17.97 20.36
N SER A 106 -1.35 -17.48 19.25
CA SER A 106 -0.62 -18.30 18.31
C SER A 106 0.65 -18.89 18.94
N LYS A 107 0.86 -20.19 18.76
CA LYS A 107 2.11 -20.87 19.09
C LYS A 107 3.09 -20.87 17.91
N SER A 108 2.74 -20.23 16.82
CA SER A 108 3.57 -20.15 15.63
C SER A 108 4.81 -19.31 15.89
N ILE A 109 5.98 -19.80 15.47
CA ILE A 109 7.24 -19.06 15.48
C ILE A 109 7.34 -18.23 14.19
N ALA A 110 7.08 -18.87 13.04
CA ALA A 110 7.05 -18.21 11.74
C ALA A 110 5.94 -18.82 10.87
N SER A 111 5.06 -17.96 10.38
CA SER A 111 3.98 -18.31 9.45
C SER A 111 4.34 -17.81 8.06
N ILE A 112 4.26 -18.64 7.04
CA ILE A 112 4.45 -18.26 5.65
C ILE A 112 3.10 -18.20 4.95
N LEU A 113 2.76 -17.07 4.37
CA LEU A 113 1.61 -16.96 3.48
C LEU A 113 1.98 -17.47 2.09
N VAL A 114 1.23 -18.46 1.63
CA VAL A 114 1.43 -19.09 0.32
C VAL A 114 0.51 -18.40 -0.69
N TYR A 115 1.11 -17.84 -1.75
CA TYR A 115 0.39 -17.20 -2.84
C TYR A 115 0.06 -18.25 -3.91
N ASP A 116 -1.16 -18.20 -4.42
CA ASP A 116 -1.53 -19.00 -5.58
C ASP A 116 -1.05 -18.32 -6.87
N ASN A 117 -0.11 -18.95 -7.55
CA ASN A 117 0.42 -18.46 -8.82
C ASN A 117 -0.58 -18.62 -9.99
N LYS A 118 -1.73 -19.26 -9.77
CA LYS A 118 -2.78 -19.48 -10.77
C LYS A 118 -3.94 -18.49 -10.65
N SER A 119 -3.94 -17.62 -9.65
CA SER A 119 -4.99 -16.63 -9.49
C SER A 119 -4.98 -15.66 -10.68
N LYS A 120 -6.08 -15.63 -11.43
CA LYS A 120 -6.31 -14.63 -12.47
C LYS A 120 -6.52 -13.28 -11.79
N VAL A 121 -5.76 -12.28 -12.22
CA VAL A 121 -6.00 -10.91 -11.78
C VAL A 121 -7.30 -10.42 -12.40
N GLU A 122 -8.35 -10.34 -11.61
CA GLU A 122 -9.62 -9.77 -12.07
C GLU A 122 -9.54 -8.24 -11.97
N LYS A 123 -9.66 -7.60 -13.13
CA LYS A 123 -9.63 -6.13 -13.23
C LYS A 123 -10.92 -5.47 -12.73
N SER A 124 -11.98 -6.23 -12.51
CA SER A 124 -13.28 -5.72 -12.06
C SER A 124 -13.91 -6.63 -11.03
N ILE A 125 -14.54 -6.02 -10.03
CA ILE A 125 -15.21 -6.71 -8.94
C ILE A 125 -16.63 -6.15 -8.85
N SER A 126 -17.64 -7.03 -8.87
CA SER A 126 -19.03 -6.66 -8.54
C SER A 126 -19.14 -6.52 -7.02
N ILE A 127 -19.69 -5.41 -6.59
CA ILE A 127 -19.91 -5.08 -5.16
C ILE A 127 -21.37 -5.31 -4.77
N THR A 128 -22.30 -4.96 -5.67
CA THR A 128 -23.74 -5.16 -5.47
C THR A 128 -24.38 -5.68 -6.75
N ASN A 129 -25.49 -6.42 -6.63
CA ASN A 129 -26.26 -6.93 -7.77
C ASN A 129 -27.29 -5.93 -8.28
N LYS A 130 -26.95 -4.62 -8.34
CA LYS A 130 -27.86 -3.62 -8.93
C LYS A 130 -27.94 -3.77 -10.43
N SER A 131 -29.15 -3.75 -10.99
CA SER A 131 -29.41 -3.61 -12.42
C SER A 131 -29.76 -2.17 -12.76
N PHE A 132 -29.28 -1.69 -13.90
CA PHE A 132 -29.53 -0.35 -14.41
C PHE A 132 -30.29 -0.36 -15.75
N GLU A 133 -30.70 -1.53 -16.20
CA GLU A 133 -31.44 -1.69 -17.46
C GLU A 133 -32.67 -0.76 -17.50
N GLY A 134 -32.78 0.03 -18.57
CA GLY A 134 -33.85 0.99 -18.78
C GLY A 134 -33.80 2.27 -17.93
N LYS A 135 -32.81 2.42 -17.04
CA LYS A 135 -32.60 3.64 -16.28
C LYS A 135 -31.87 4.70 -17.12
N LYS A 136 -31.99 5.97 -16.72
CA LYS A 136 -31.26 7.11 -17.30
C LYS A 136 -30.49 7.85 -16.23
N GLY A 137 -29.38 8.48 -16.65
CA GLY A 137 -28.53 9.22 -15.73
C GLY A 137 -27.63 8.34 -14.87
N VAL A 138 -27.35 7.13 -15.35
CA VAL A 138 -26.46 6.18 -14.66
C VAL A 138 -25.01 6.63 -14.79
N LEU A 139 -24.30 6.65 -13.69
CA LEU A 139 -22.96 7.22 -13.56
C LEU A 139 -21.86 6.15 -13.58
N GLY A 140 -20.83 6.41 -14.39
CA GLY A 140 -19.51 5.81 -14.27
C GLY A 140 -18.51 6.86 -13.76
N ILE A 141 -17.68 6.51 -12.77
CA ILE A 141 -16.74 7.44 -12.15
C ILE A 141 -15.32 6.94 -12.39
N ILE A 142 -14.47 7.79 -12.98
CA ILE A 142 -13.05 7.50 -13.23
C ILE A 142 -12.21 8.41 -12.32
N GLY A 143 -11.56 7.80 -11.34
CA GLY A 143 -10.80 8.48 -10.30
C GLY A 143 -11.42 8.31 -8.92
N SER A 144 -10.61 7.84 -7.95
CA SER A 144 -11.01 7.61 -6.56
C SER A 144 -10.18 8.45 -5.58
N GLY A 145 -9.72 9.62 -6.04
CA GLY A 145 -8.91 10.56 -5.28
C GLY A 145 -9.68 11.31 -4.19
N ASN A 146 -9.02 12.28 -3.55
CA ASN A 146 -9.59 13.05 -2.44
C ASN A 146 -10.87 13.79 -2.84
N PHE A 147 -10.91 14.44 -4.02
CA PHE A 147 -12.09 15.17 -4.49
C PHE A 147 -13.29 14.22 -4.65
N THR A 148 -13.09 13.07 -5.28
CA THR A 148 -14.13 12.03 -5.40
C THR A 148 -14.62 11.57 -4.06
N SER A 149 -13.71 11.21 -3.16
CA SER A 149 -14.04 10.58 -1.87
C SER A 149 -14.67 11.54 -0.86
N SER A 150 -14.22 12.80 -0.83
CA SER A 150 -14.65 13.79 0.16
C SER A 150 -15.78 14.70 -0.32
N THR A 151 -15.92 14.90 -1.63
CA THR A 151 -16.89 15.84 -2.19
C THR A 151 -17.92 15.17 -3.09
N MET A 152 -17.49 14.47 -4.14
CA MET A 152 -18.42 13.93 -5.15
C MET A 152 -19.30 12.83 -4.58
N LEU A 153 -18.72 11.76 -4.04
CA LEU A 153 -19.48 10.60 -3.55
C LEU A 153 -20.47 10.93 -2.43
N PRO A 154 -20.12 11.76 -1.42
CA PRO A 154 -21.10 12.17 -0.41
C PRO A 154 -22.31 12.91 -1.00
N ASN A 155 -22.11 13.77 -1.98
CA ASN A 155 -23.19 14.52 -2.62
C ASN A 155 -24.03 13.64 -3.56
N LEU A 156 -23.39 12.79 -4.38
CA LEU A 156 -24.09 11.85 -5.24
C LEU A 156 -24.95 10.87 -4.41
N LYS A 157 -24.48 10.44 -3.24
CA LYS A 157 -25.25 9.61 -2.32
C LYS A 157 -26.48 10.34 -1.77
N LYS A 158 -26.36 11.64 -1.41
CA LYS A 158 -27.50 12.45 -0.95
C LYS A 158 -28.56 12.62 -2.05
N LEU A 159 -28.13 12.66 -3.30
CA LEU A 159 -29.01 12.77 -4.47
C LEU A 159 -29.58 11.42 -4.91
N ASN A 160 -29.25 10.32 -4.23
CA ASN A 160 -29.62 8.95 -4.60
C ASN A 160 -29.24 8.62 -6.06
N ALA A 161 -28.08 9.12 -6.53
CA ALA A 161 -27.62 8.88 -7.88
C ALA A 161 -27.34 7.40 -8.15
N ASP A 162 -27.71 6.92 -9.31
CA ASP A 162 -27.41 5.55 -9.76
C ASP A 162 -25.95 5.47 -10.23
N MET A 163 -25.10 4.87 -9.39
CA MET A 163 -23.66 4.75 -9.63
C MET A 163 -23.33 3.31 -10.00
N ALA A 164 -23.00 3.08 -11.28
CA ALA A 164 -22.67 1.75 -11.81
C ALA A 164 -21.21 1.36 -11.55
N TYR A 165 -20.29 2.29 -11.75
CA TYR A 165 -18.85 2.00 -11.64
C TYR A 165 -18.08 3.07 -10.87
N LEU A 166 -17.01 2.61 -10.19
CA LEU A 166 -15.90 3.45 -9.74
C LEU A 166 -14.59 2.81 -10.19
N ALA A 167 -13.80 3.55 -10.98
CA ALA A 167 -12.51 3.11 -11.48
C ALA A 167 -11.33 3.80 -10.78
N SER A 168 -10.25 3.04 -10.54
CA SER A 168 -8.95 3.57 -10.14
C SER A 168 -7.83 2.64 -10.59
N SER A 169 -6.65 3.18 -10.94
CA SER A 169 -5.51 2.40 -11.43
C SER A 169 -5.04 1.29 -10.47
N GLY A 170 -5.09 1.53 -9.16
CA GLY A 170 -4.66 0.58 -8.14
C GLY A 170 -5.76 -0.35 -7.61
N GLY A 171 -7.03 -0.07 -7.89
CA GLY A 171 -8.18 -0.91 -7.48
C GLY A 171 -8.58 -0.84 -6.01
N LEU A 172 -7.63 -0.72 -5.08
CA LEU A 172 -7.94 -0.77 -3.63
C LEU A 172 -8.84 0.38 -3.17
N SER A 173 -8.50 1.61 -3.56
CA SER A 173 -9.28 2.80 -3.18
C SER A 173 -10.68 2.79 -3.81
N SER A 174 -10.80 2.43 -5.08
CA SER A 174 -12.11 2.31 -5.73
C SER A 174 -12.96 1.21 -5.11
N THR A 175 -12.38 0.07 -4.76
CA THR A 175 -13.12 -1.04 -4.11
C THR A 175 -13.60 -0.63 -2.71
N THR A 176 -12.77 0.02 -1.92
CA THR A 176 -13.13 0.49 -0.58
C THR A 176 -14.27 1.51 -0.64
N LEU A 177 -14.17 2.49 -1.54
CA LEU A 177 -15.21 3.50 -1.73
C LEU A 177 -16.49 2.92 -2.35
N ALA A 178 -16.37 2.01 -3.31
CA ALA A 178 -17.53 1.34 -3.90
C ALA A 178 -18.34 0.57 -2.85
N LYS A 179 -17.68 -0.14 -1.94
CA LYS A 179 -18.33 -0.78 -0.80
C LYS A 179 -19.04 0.23 0.12
N LYS A 180 -18.33 1.33 0.48
CA LYS A 180 -18.86 2.37 1.37
C LYS A 180 -20.11 3.09 0.82
N TYR A 181 -20.12 3.33 -0.50
CA TYR A 181 -21.18 4.10 -1.17
C TYR A 181 -22.16 3.22 -1.94
N SER A 182 -22.04 1.89 -1.86
CA SER A 182 -22.91 0.91 -2.54
C SER A 182 -22.93 1.13 -4.06
N ILE A 183 -21.76 1.44 -4.65
CA ILE A 183 -21.55 1.51 -6.09
C ILE A 183 -21.50 0.07 -6.62
N ALA A 184 -22.12 -0.20 -7.77
CA ALA A 184 -22.32 -1.57 -8.21
C ALA A 184 -21.01 -2.30 -8.52
N ASN A 185 -20.06 -1.64 -9.18
CA ASN A 185 -18.81 -2.26 -9.60
C ASN A 185 -17.59 -1.40 -9.25
N SER A 186 -16.48 -2.06 -8.94
CA SER A 186 -15.16 -1.44 -8.86
C SER A 186 -14.26 -2.02 -9.95
N THR A 187 -13.47 -1.17 -10.63
CA THR A 187 -12.60 -1.64 -11.73
C THR A 187 -11.26 -0.91 -11.76
N THR A 188 -10.22 -1.61 -12.26
CA THR A 188 -8.95 -0.99 -12.66
C THR A 188 -8.88 -0.71 -14.16
N ASP A 189 -9.93 -1.07 -14.90
CA ASP A 189 -10.04 -0.88 -16.35
C ASP A 189 -11.26 0.01 -16.63
N TYR A 190 -11.03 1.31 -16.80
CA TYR A 190 -12.11 2.28 -17.05
C TYR A 190 -12.78 2.07 -18.41
N THR A 191 -12.14 1.36 -19.36
CA THR A 191 -12.77 1.10 -20.67
C THR A 191 -14.05 0.27 -20.54
N LYS A 192 -14.21 -0.47 -19.44
CA LYS A 192 -15.46 -1.17 -19.14
C LYS A 192 -16.63 -0.21 -18.91
N ILE A 193 -16.34 0.96 -18.29
CA ILE A 193 -17.34 2.02 -18.10
C ILE A 193 -17.81 2.56 -19.47
N LEU A 194 -16.86 2.76 -20.39
CA LEU A 194 -17.13 3.29 -21.71
C LEU A 194 -17.93 2.30 -22.59
N LYS A 195 -17.72 1.00 -22.38
CA LYS A 195 -18.38 -0.07 -23.14
C LYS A 195 -19.75 -0.49 -22.57
N ASP A 196 -20.06 -0.08 -21.36
CA ASP A 196 -21.33 -0.46 -20.72
C ASP A 196 -22.45 0.44 -21.22
N SER A 197 -23.45 -0.17 -21.88
CA SER A 197 -24.62 0.53 -22.46
C SER A 197 -25.52 1.18 -21.41
N ASP A 198 -25.48 0.70 -20.17
CA ASP A 198 -26.30 1.25 -19.09
C ASP A 198 -25.73 2.55 -18.53
N VAL A 199 -24.45 2.86 -18.79
CA VAL A 199 -23.81 4.11 -18.33
C VAL A 199 -24.09 5.24 -19.30
N ASP A 200 -24.69 6.32 -18.83
CA ASP A 200 -25.01 7.52 -19.62
C ASP A 200 -23.98 8.64 -19.45
N LEU A 201 -23.46 8.83 -18.24
CA LEU A 201 -22.60 9.94 -17.85
C LEU A 201 -21.33 9.43 -17.17
N VAL A 202 -20.19 9.91 -17.62
CA VAL A 202 -18.89 9.59 -17.03
C VAL A 202 -18.33 10.82 -16.30
N LEU A 203 -17.99 10.64 -15.02
CA LEU A 203 -17.34 11.67 -14.21
C LEU A 203 -15.83 11.37 -14.16
N ILE A 204 -15.01 12.28 -14.67
CA ILE A 204 -13.54 12.16 -14.73
C ILE A 204 -12.93 13.08 -13.67
N THR A 205 -12.28 12.46 -12.68
CA THR A 205 -11.67 13.12 -11.51
C THR A 205 -10.25 12.60 -11.25
N THR A 206 -9.57 12.23 -12.29
CA THR A 206 -8.20 11.69 -12.29
C THR A 206 -7.15 12.79 -12.09
N ARG A 207 -5.90 12.51 -12.39
CA ARG A 207 -4.85 13.51 -12.49
C ARG A 207 -4.99 14.27 -13.80
N HIS A 208 -4.64 15.55 -13.80
CA HIS A 208 -4.86 16.51 -14.88
C HIS A 208 -4.33 16.05 -16.25
N ASN A 209 -3.22 15.32 -16.27
CA ASN A 209 -2.58 14.83 -17.50
C ASN A 209 -3.36 13.74 -18.26
N SER A 210 -4.43 13.24 -17.68
CA SER A 210 -5.28 12.21 -18.32
C SER A 210 -6.67 12.73 -18.68
N HIS A 211 -6.99 13.98 -18.36
CA HIS A 211 -8.34 14.51 -18.56
C HIS A 211 -8.72 14.56 -20.04
N ALA A 212 -7.91 15.20 -20.88
CA ALA A 212 -8.21 15.38 -22.29
C ALA A 212 -8.44 14.04 -23.02
N SER A 213 -7.50 13.11 -22.90
CA SER A 213 -7.63 11.79 -23.55
C SER A 213 -8.86 11.02 -23.09
N MET A 214 -9.14 11.03 -21.78
CA MET A 214 -10.32 10.33 -21.25
C MET A 214 -11.63 10.99 -21.64
N VAL A 215 -11.65 12.32 -21.81
CA VAL A 215 -12.81 13.05 -22.34
C VAL A 215 -13.08 12.61 -23.78
N LEU A 216 -12.06 12.64 -24.64
CA LEU A 216 -12.18 12.21 -26.05
C LEU A 216 -12.71 10.78 -26.15
N GLU A 217 -12.09 9.84 -25.42
CA GLU A 217 -12.55 8.44 -25.42
C GLU A 217 -14.01 8.31 -24.94
N THR A 218 -14.41 9.09 -23.95
CA THR A 218 -15.78 9.10 -23.41
C THR A 218 -16.78 9.61 -24.45
N MET A 219 -16.45 10.71 -25.12
CA MET A 219 -17.28 11.29 -26.19
C MET A 219 -17.38 10.36 -27.40
N GLN A 220 -16.26 9.72 -27.79
CA GLN A 220 -16.24 8.72 -28.86
C GLN A 220 -17.09 7.50 -28.52
N ALA A 221 -17.21 7.15 -27.25
CA ALA A 221 -18.12 6.11 -26.78
C ALA A 221 -19.60 6.54 -26.72
N GLY A 222 -19.93 7.78 -27.15
CA GLY A 222 -21.28 8.31 -27.19
C GLY A 222 -21.86 8.65 -25.81
N LYS A 223 -21.01 8.86 -24.79
CA LYS A 223 -21.46 9.14 -23.44
C LYS A 223 -21.29 10.62 -23.09
N SER A 224 -22.16 11.12 -22.22
CA SER A 224 -21.97 12.44 -21.62
C SER A 224 -20.78 12.43 -20.68
N VAL A 225 -20.07 13.55 -20.58
CA VAL A 225 -18.87 13.65 -19.74
C VAL A 225 -18.92 14.87 -18.82
N PHE A 226 -18.51 14.67 -17.58
CA PHE A 226 -18.11 15.71 -16.65
C PHE A 226 -16.64 15.51 -16.33
N VAL A 227 -15.84 16.54 -16.48
CA VAL A 227 -14.41 16.49 -16.16
C VAL A 227 -14.03 17.58 -15.16
N GLU A 228 -13.17 17.21 -14.19
CA GLU A 228 -12.56 18.19 -13.30
C GLU A 228 -11.59 19.11 -14.08
N LYS A 229 -11.46 20.34 -13.60
CA LYS A 229 -10.52 21.32 -14.15
C LYS A 229 -9.05 20.92 -13.89
N PRO A 230 -8.13 21.28 -14.75
CA PRO A 230 -8.33 21.78 -16.11
C PRO A 230 -8.71 20.66 -17.08
N LEU A 231 -9.42 20.99 -18.15
CA LEU A 231 -9.76 20.05 -19.21
C LEU A 231 -8.49 19.46 -19.86
N ALA A 232 -7.52 20.33 -20.16
CA ALA A 232 -6.26 19.98 -20.80
C ALA A 232 -5.10 20.74 -20.13
N ILE A 233 -3.89 20.23 -20.26
CA ILE A 233 -2.65 20.86 -19.78
C ILE A 233 -1.92 21.55 -20.94
N LYS A 234 -2.08 21.04 -22.16
CA LYS A 234 -1.45 21.52 -23.39
C LYS A 234 -2.49 22.07 -24.33
N VAL A 235 -2.07 23.05 -25.14
CA VAL A 235 -2.98 23.68 -26.13
C VAL A 235 -3.40 22.67 -27.20
N GLU A 236 -2.48 21.81 -27.62
CA GLU A 236 -2.73 20.77 -28.63
C GLU A 236 -3.85 19.81 -28.20
N GLU A 237 -3.98 19.54 -26.90
CA GLU A 237 -5.04 18.69 -26.34
C GLU A 237 -6.44 19.35 -26.39
N LEU A 238 -6.51 20.67 -26.64
CA LEU A 238 -7.77 21.41 -26.80
C LEU A 238 -8.21 21.51 -28.26
N GLU A 239 -7.30 21.34 -29.22
CA GLU A 239 -7.58 21.40 -30.65
C GLU A 239 -8.12 20.06 -31.19
N GLU A 240 -7.90 18.96 -30.44
CA GLU A 240 -8.41 17.62 -30.71
C GLU A 240 -9.90 17.48 -30.31
#